data_cd6ad84e6e49cc9503fcbe9ebb2ef072
#
_entry.id   cd6ad84e6e49cc9503fcbe9ebb2ef072
#
_cell.length_a   1.000
_cell.length_b   1.000
_cell.length_c   1.000
_cell.angle_alpha   90.00
_cell.angle_beta   90.00
_cell.angle_gamma   90.00
#
_symmetry.space_group_name_H-M   'P 1'
#
loop_
_entity.id
_entity.type
_entity.pdbx_description
1 polymer ?
#
loop_
_entity_poly.entity_id
_entity_poly.type
_entity_poly.pdbx_seq_one_letter_code
_entity_poly.pdbx_strand_id
1 'polypeptide(L)'
;MYQADYFIEVIIIHILFEVLATILMIINVLYVIRVFFILKNSKNSDNLKKKNLNIVGDLYIALLILFVVGYVCISLNNNGENSIQLNIMAQIMFWGAVFVFISVYVFRTLLKITKDQYIGELSDLQISLDTYIKSIPGGVHHCVVEPELRVYYVSKGFTDITGYTMEEIDELYNGKYTGLVYEADRSTFVAAIERLLRTMSETVVSYRIVSKRGDIIWVSDSMNIVKDSKGNRHIFAVVLDITDEKSSAETDALTGILNKGAFNFNVREYMKLHADEHIALFMIDLNYFKEVNDKYGHHSGDTILIKTVEYLKAAFVDEDAIIGRVGGDEFMVLVKSVISEDAVMALKKKVQDNFRLRIDDIPDFPPVSGSVGCIFAKCSDDFETVFRRADNAMYDEKDRAHALRK
;
A
#
# COMPACT_ATOMS: atom_id res chain seq x y z
N MET A 1 -45.89 57.61 -61.49
CA MET A 1 -44.66 57.81 -60.71
C MET A 1 -44.66 56.95 -59.47
N TYR A 2 -45.64 56.95 -58.60
CA TYR A 2 -45.70 56.15 -57.37
C TYR A 2 -45.60 54.61 -57.54
N GLN A 3 -46.15 54.06 -58.66
CA GLN A 3 -46.12 52.60 -58.90
C GLN A 3 -44.75 52.09 -59.35
N ALA A 4 -43.96 52.90 -60.02
CA ALA A 4 -42.61 52.54 -60.47
C ALA A 4 -41.61 52.54 -59.29
N ASP A 5 -41.70 53.48 -58.37
CA ASP A 5 -40.86 53.53 -57.18
C ASP A 5 -41.13 52.36 -56.22
N TYR A 6 -42.40 51.99 -56.02
CA TYR A 6 -42.73 50.82 -55.22
C TYR A 6 -42.21 49.50 -55.83
N PHE A 7 -42.23 49.35 -57.16
CA PHE A 7 -41.75 48.17 -57.87
C PHE A 7 -40.18 48.07 -57.74
N ILE A 8 -39.47 49.19 -57.78
CA ILE A 8 -38.02 49.26 -57.59
C ILE A 8 -37.63 48.91 -56.16
N GLU A 9 -38.39 49.43 -55.17
CA GLU A 9 -38.14 49.08 -53.76
C GLU A 9 -38.29 47.58 -53.48
N VAL A 10 -39.36 46.98 -54.03
CA VAL A 10 -39.59 45.53 -53.84
C VAL A 10 -38.47 44.68 -54.49
N ILE A 11 -37.99 45.08 -55.68
CA ILE A 11 -36.86 44.40 -56.35
C ILE A 11 -35.58 44.54 -55.55
N ILE A 12 -35.29 45.72 -55.00
CA ILE A 12 -34.08 45.96 -54.17
C ILE A 12 -34.15 45.14 -52.91
N ILE A 13 -35.28 45.08 -52.21
CA ILE A 13 -35.47 44.27 -51.01
C ILE A 13 -35.27 42.80 -51.32
N HIS A 14 -35.78 42.32 -52.46
CA HIS A 14 -35.65 40.93 -52.85
C HIS A 14 -34.21 40.57 -53.17
N ILE A 15 -33.45 41.37 -53.91
CA ILE A 15 -32.03 41.21 -54.20
C ILE A 15 -31.20 41.22 -52.89
N LEU A 16 -31.50 42.16 -51.99
CA LEU A 16 -30.85 42.25 -50.71
C LEU A 16 -31.05 41.01 -49.85
N PHE A 17 -32.28 40.47 -49.89
CA PHE A 17 -32.59 39.22 -49.16
C PHE A 17 -31.86 37.99 -49.73
N GLU A 18 -31.78 37.86 -51.08
CA GLU A 18 -31.03 36.78 -51.75
C GLU A 18 -29.54 36.85 -51.45
N VAL A 19 -28.92 38.03 -51.48
CA VAL A 19 -27.54 38.24 -51.14
C VAL A 19 -27.26 37.86 -49.67
N LEU A 20 -28.15 38.33 -48.77
CA LEU A 20 -28.02 38.01 -47.33
C LEU A 20 -28.16 36.51 -47.07
N ALA A 21 -29.12 35.84 -47.72
CA ALA A 21 -29.32 34.40 -47.63
C ALA A 21 -28.10 33.62 -48.14
N THR A 22 -27.51 34.04 -49.24
CA THR A 22 -26.29 33.41 -49.77
C THR A 22 -25.10 33.55 -48.83
N ILE A 23 -24.93 34.75 -48.26
CA ILE A 23 -23.86 34.98 -47.25
C ILE A 23 -24.05 34.10 -46.03
N LEU A 24 -25.29 33.99 -45.51
CA LEU A 24 -25.62 33.17 -44.34
C LEU A 24 -25.37 31.67 -44.60
N MET A 25 -25.67 31.19 -45.80
CA MET A 25 -25.38 29.83 -46.23
C MET A 25 -23.89 29.55 -46.28
N ILE A 26 -23.08 30.46 -46.81
CA ILE A 26 -21.62 30.30 -46.85
C ILE A 26 -21.03 30.25 -45.43
N ILE A 27 -21.51 31.14 -44.55
CA ILE A 27 -21.09 31.14 -43.13
C ILE A 27 -21.43 29.80 -42.48
N ASN A 28 -22.59 29.24 -42.78
CA ASN A 28 -23.05 27.94 -42.30
C ASN A 28 -22.13 26.80 -42.74
N VAL A 29 -21.78 26.74 -44.02
CA VAL A 29 -20.84 25.74 -44.54
C VAL A 29 -19.51 25.81 -43.81
N LEU A 30 -18.94 27.01 -43.69
CA LEU A 30 -17.64 27.22 -43.02
C LEU A 30 -17.72 26.82 -41.54
N TYR A 31 -18.85 27.11 -40.87
CA TYR A 31 -19.03 26.71 -39.47
C TYR A 31 -19.10 25.19 -39.29
N VAL A 32 -19.88 24.48 -40.13
CA VAL A 32 -20.00 23.02 -40.08
C VAL A 32 -18.66 22.36 -40.38
N ILE A 33 -17.92 22.81 -41.38
CA ILE A 33 -16.58 22.32 -41.71
C ILE A 33 -15.66 22.50 -40.50
N ARG A 34 -15.67 23.68 -39.86
CA ARG A 34 -14.81 23.94 -38.67
C ARG A 34 -15.19 23.02 -37.50
N VAL A 35 -16.48 22.82 -37.19
CA VAL A 35 -16.92 21.90 -36.12
C VAL A 35 -16.47 20.49 -36.40
N PHE A 36 -16.63 20.01 -37.62
CA PHE A 36 -16.23 18.68 -38.03
C PHE A 36 -14.72 18.48 -37.91
N PHE A 37 -13.91 19.45 -38.31
CA PHE A 37 -12.44 19.38 -38.18
C PHE A 37 -11.98 19.31 -36.71
N ILE A 38 -12.65 20.05 -35.82
CA ILE A 38 -12.37 20.00 -34.37
C ILE A 38 -12.72 18.61 -33.81
N LEU A 39 -13.85 18.03 -34.19
CA LEU A 39 -14.27 16.70 -33.74
C LEU A 39 -13.36 15.58 -34.27
N LYS A 40 -12.92 15.70 -35.51
CA LYS A 40 -12.01 14.72 -36.15
C LYS A 40 -10.63 14.67 -35.50
N ASN A 41 -10.12 15.81 -35.03
CA ASN A 41 -8.79 15.93 -34.41
C ASN A 41 -8.80 15.68 -32.89
N SER A 42 -9.91 15.35 -32.28
CA SER A 42 -9.98 15.00 -30.87
C SER A 42 -9.22 13.68 -30.61
N LYS A 43 -8.16 13.73 -29.78
CA LYS A 43 -7.26 12.60 -29.50
C LYS A 43 -7.87 11.41 -28.73
N ASN A 44 -9.08 11.56 -28.18
CA ASN A 44 -9.63 10.63 -27.16
C ASN A 44 -10.84 9.80 -27.63
N SER A 45 -11.03 9.53 -28.91
CA SER A 45 -12.15 8.67 -29.33
C SER A 45 -11.68 7.34 -29.89
N ASP A 46 -12.29 6.23 -29.42
CA ASP A 46 -12.13 4.89 -29.99
C ASP A 46 -12.26 4.93 -31.52
N ASN A 47 -11.45 4.17 -32.24
CA ASN A 47 -11.40 4.15 -33.71
C ASN A 47 -12.77 3.89 -34.36
N LEU A 48 -13.65 3.12 -33.72
CA LEU A 48 -15.01 2.84 -34.22
C LEU A 48 -15.94 4.04 -34.08
N LYS A 49 -15.89 4.75 -32.96
CA LYS A 49 -16.67 5.99 -32.72
C LYS A 49 -16.20 7.11 -33.64
N LYS A 50 -14.89 7.19 -33.89
CA LYS A 50 -14.28 8.17 -34.80
C LYS A 50 -14.71 7.92 -36.25
N LYS A 51 -14.84 6.66 -36.70
CA LYS A 51 -15.31 6.29 -38.03
C LYS A 51 -16.77 6.68 -38.22
N ASN A 52 -17.65 6.37 -37.27
CA ASN A 52 -19.07 6.73 -37.35
C ASN A 52 -19.30 8.25 -37.32
N LEU A 53 -18.56 8.99 -36.51
CA LEU A 53 -18.62 10.45 -36.45
C LEU A 53 -18.17 11.08 -37.76
N ASN A 54 -17.17 10.54 -38.44
CA ASN A 54 -16.74 10.99 -39.77
C ASN A 54 -17.84 10.81 -40.82
N ILE A 55 -18.51 9.66 -40.85
CA ILE A 55 -19.59 9.39 -41.80
C ILE A 55 -20.75 10.37 -41.60
N VAL A 56 -21.16 10.60 -40.36
CA VAL A 56 -22.23 11.55 -40.05
C VAL A 56 -21.85 12.98 -40.43
N GLY A 57 -20.61 13.41 -40.16
CA GLY A 57 -20.13 14.73 -40.53
C GLY A 57 -20.04 14.94 -42.03
N ASP A 58 -19.55 13.96 -42.80
CA ASP A 58 -19.45 14.00 -44.23
C ASP A 58 -20.85 14.08 -44.87
N LEU A 59 -21.85 13.38 -44.30
CA LEU A 59 -23.26 13.43 -44.75
C LEU A 59 -23.87 14.81 -44.52
N TYR A 60 -23.64 15.45 -43.39
CA TYR A 60 -24.11 16.82 -43.10
C TYR A 60 -23.46 17.84 -44.03
N ILE A 61 -22.17 17.74 -44.32
CA ILE A 61 -21.46 18.63 -45.25
C ILE A 61 -22.03 18.46 -46.66
N ALA A 62 -22.24 17.22 -47.13
CA ALA A 62 -22.81 16.95 -48.43
C ALA A 62 -24.23 17.51 -48.58
N LEU A 63 -25.06 17.34 -47.55
CA LEU A 63 -26.43 17.89 -47.52
C LEU A 63 -26.44 19.41 -47.58
N LEU A 64 -25.52 20.06 -46.83
CA LEU A 64 -25.41 21.50 -46.81
C LEU A 64 -24.92 22.07 -48.15
N ILE A 65 -23.97 21.41 -48.82
CA ILE A 65 -23.50 21.78 -50.16
C ILE A 65 -24.65 21.64 -51.15
N LEU A 66 -25.47 20.56 -51.08
CA LEU A 66 -26.61 20.35 -51.92
C LEU A 66 -27.64 21.49 -51.78
N PHE A 67 -27.95 21.96 -50.56
CA PHE A 67 -28.84 23.09 -50.32
C PHE A 67 -28.27 24.40 -50.90
N VAL A 68 -26.96 24.67 -50.73
CA VAL A 68 -26.31 25.88 -51.25
C VAL A 68 -26.30 25.88 -52.76
N VAL A 69 -25.89 24.79 -53.42
CA VAL A 69 -25.87 24.66 -54.89
C VAL A 69 -27.27 24.76 -55.45
N GLY A 70 -28.27 24.09 -54.87
CA GLY A 70 -29.65 24.18 -55.26
C GLY A 70 -30.19 25.59 -55.20
N TYR A 71 -29.91 26.31 -54.10
CA TYR A 71 -30.32 27.72 -53.95
C TYR A 71 -29.71 28.62 -55.02
N VAL A 72 -28.40 28.51 -55.28
CA VAL A 72 -27.69 29.29 -56.28
C VAL A 72 -28.21 29.00 -57.67
N CYS A 73 -28.43 27.73 -58.04
CA CYS A 73 -28.99 27.35 -59.35
C CYS A 73 -30.40 27.92 -59.55
N ILE A 74 -31.24 27.92 -58.54
CA ILE A 74 -32.58 28.47 -58.63
C ILE A 74 -32.52 30.01 -58.71
N SER A 75 -31.65 30.66 -57.95
CA SER A 75 -31.51 32.11 -57.97
C SER A 75 -30.97 32.62 -59.31
N LEU A 76 -30.04 31.90 -59.94
CA LEU A 76 -29.49 32.26 -61.27
C LEU A 76 -30.45 32.00 -62.42
N ASN A 77 -31.42 31.09 -62.31
CA ASN A 77 -32.39 30.73 -63.37
C ASN A 77 -33.69 31.47 -63.28
N ASN A 78 -33.80 32.47 -62.42
CA ASN A 78 -35.03 33.24 -62.18
C ASN A 78 -35.33 34.32 -63.26
N ASN A 79 -35.28 33.99 -64.59
CA ASN A 79 -35.42 34.87 -65.70
C ASN A 79 -36.77 34.58 -66.48
N GLY A 80 -37.99 34.77 -65.85
CA GLY A 80 -39.20 34.67 -66.62
C GLY A 80 -40.39 34.06 -65.91
N GLU A 81 -41.42 33.63 -66.69
CA GLU A 81 -42.82 33.33 -66.33
C GLU A 81 -43.07 32.33 -65.16
N ASN A 82 -42.06 31.66 -64.60
CA ASN A 82 -42.20 30.69 -63.46
C ASN A 82 -41.70 31.23 -62.13
N SER A 83 -41.69 32.54 -61.91
CA SER A 83 -41.06 33.18 -60.73
C SER A 83 -41.60 32.72 -59.36
N ILE A 84 -42.87 32.38 -59.26
CA ILE A 84 -43.49 31.94 -58.00
C ILE A 84 -43.00 30.58 -57.55
N GLN A 85 -42.92 29.59 -58.46
CA GLN A 85 -42.44 28.25 -58.11
C GLN A 85 -40.95 28.25 -57.77
N LEU A 86 -40.13 29.02 -58.50
CA LEU A 86 -38.69 29.17 -58.23
C LEU A 86 -38.46 29.86 -56.87
N ASN A 87 -39.25 30.88 -56.53
CA ASN A 87 -39.16 31.52 -55.21
C ASN A 87 -39.52 30.60 -54.07
N ILE A 88 -40.55 29.74 -54.22
CA ILE A 88 -40.87 28.71 -53.20
C ILE A 88 -39.75 27.71 -53.04
N MET A 89 -39.14 27.25 -54.13
CA MET A 89 -37.95 26.32 -54.02
C MET A 89 -36.77 26.98 -53.38
N ALA A 90 -36.45 28.25 -53.69
CA ALA A 90 -35.39 28.99 -53.05
C ALA A 90 -35.62 29.12 -51.55
N GLN A 91 -36.83 29.43 -51.11
CA GLN A 91 -37.14 29.45 -49.66
C GLN A 91 -37.01 28.10 -48.99
N ILE A 92 -37.39 26.99 -49.61
CA ILE A 92 -37.24 25.64 -49.10
C ILE A 92 -35.75 25.34 -48.89
N MET A 93 -34.88 25.68 -49.86
CA MET A 93 -33.44 25.48 -49.76
C MET A 93 -32.81 26.32 -48.64
N PHE A 94 -33.25 27.61 -48.53
CA PHE A 94 -32.79 28.49 -47.43
C PHE A 94 -33.13 27.92 -46.05
N TRP A 95 -34.42 27.61 -45.85
CA TRP A 95 -34.87 27.06 -44.57
C TRP A 95 -34.24 25.68 -44.26
N GLY A 96 -33.97 24.85 -45.28
CA GLY A 96 -33.25 23.61 -45.13
C GLY A 96 -31.82 23.83 -44.62
N ALA A 97 -31.10 24.83 -45.15
CA ALA A 97 -29.78 25.18 -44.68
C ALA A 97 -29.78 25.70 -43.23
N VAL A 98 -30.80 26.55 -42.89
CA VAL A 98 -30.96 27.04 -41.50
C VAL A 98 -31.23 25.89 -40.53
N PHE A 99 -32.08 24.90 -40.93
CA PHE A 99 -32.38 23.71 -40.14
C PHE A 99 -31.09 22.88 -39.88
N VAL A 100 -30.29 22.65 -40.93
CA VAL A 100 -29.02 21.91 -40.80
C VAL A 100 -28.08 22.63 -39.82
N PHE A 101 -27.98 23.98 -39.94
CA PHE A 101 -27.13 24.75 -39.02
C PHE A 101 -27.55 24.61 -37.55
N ILE A 102 -28.87 24.78 -37.30
CA ILE A 102 -29.42 24.65 -35.95
C ILE A 102 -29.19 23.23 -35.42
N SER A 103 -29.41 22.21 -36.25
CA SER A 103 -29.20 20.80 -35.88
C SER A 103 -27.76 20.53 -35.51
N VAL A 104 -26.78 21.04 -36.28
CA VAL A 104 -25.34 20.89 -35.96
C VAL A 104 -24.97 21.66 -34.71
N TYR A 105 -25.53 22.86 -34.52
CA TYR A 105 -25.29 23.65 -33.30
C TYR A 105 -25.81 22.94 -32.05
N VAL A 106 -27.03 22.43 -32.08
CA VAL A 106 -27.64 21.67 -30.98
C VAL A 106 -26.82 20.41 -30.69
N PHE A 107 -26.47 19.64 -31.74
CA PHE A 107 -25.68 18.41 -31.58
C PHE A 107 -24.29 18.68 -30.94
N ARG A 108 -23.59 19.75 -31.39
CA ARG A 108 -22.32 20.17 -30.78
C ARG A 108 -22.49 20.52 -29.30
N THR A 109 -23.55 21.25 -28.96
CA THR A 109 -23.82 21.67 -27.58
C THR A 109 -24.11 20.45 -26.70
N LEU A 110 -24.92 19.51 -27.18
CA LEU A 110 -25.19 18.26 -26.48
C LEU A 110 -23.91 17.43 -26.27
N LEU A 111 -23.08 17.28 -27.32
CA LEU A 111 -21.82 16.58 -27.20
C LEU A 111 -20.87 17.23 -26.16
N LYS A 112 -20.85 18.58 -26.12
CA LYS A 112 -20.07 19.31 -25.14
C LYS A 112 -20.56 19.05 -23.71
N ILE A 113 -21.86 19.16 -23.47
CA ILE A 113 -22.49 18.93 -22.17
C ILE A 113 -22.19 17.48 -21.70
N THR A 114 -22.45 16.49 -22.57
CA THR A 114 -22.19 15.07 -22.23
C THR A 114 -20.74 14.81 -21.94
N LYS A 115 -19.81 15.42 -22.68
CA LYS A 115 -18.37 15.29 -22.43
C LYS A 115 -17.96 15.90 -21.09
N ASP A 116 -18.45 17.12 -20.81
CA ASP A 116 -18.11 17.83 -19.57
C ASP A 116 -18.68 17.08 -18.35
N GLN A 117 -19.89 16.53 -18.45
CA GLN A 117 -20.49 15.67 -17.44
C GLN A 117 -19.67 14.40 -17.22
N TYR A 118 -19.28 13.71 -18.28
CA TYR A 118 -18.48 12.47 -18.20
C TYR A 118 -17.09 12.72 -17.58
N ILE A 119 -16.46 13.86 -17.92
CA ILE A 119 -15.19 14.26 -17.30
C ILE A 119 -15.38 14.56 -15.80
N GLY A 120 -16.50 15.23 -15.44
CA GLY A 120 -16.85 15.49 -14.05
C GLY A 120 -17.02 14.18 -13.26
N GLU A 121 -17.81 13.24 -13.77
CA GLU A 121 -18.03 11.93 -13.12
C GLU A 121 -16.72 11.14 -12.94
N LEU A 122 -15.83 11.16 -13.95
CA LEU A 122 -14.49 10.52 -13.83
C LEU A 122 -13.63 11.19 -12.76
N SER A 123 -13.66 12.51 -12.69
CA SER A 123 -12.92 13.27 -11.68
C SER A 123 -13.41 12.96 -10.27
N ASP A 124 -14.74 12.94 -10.07
CA ASP A 124 -15.37 12.63 -8.79
C ASP A 124 -15.06 11.19 -8.35
N LEU A 125 -15.09 10.24 -9.29
CA LEU A 125 -14.72 8.85 -9.04
C LEU A 125 -13.23 8.74 -8.64
N GLN A 126 -12.35 9.45 -9.33
CA GLN A 126 -10.92 9.47 -9.04
C GLN A 126 -10.64 10.04 -7.64
N ILE A 127 -11.31 11.17 -7.28
CA ILE A 127 -11.20 11.76 -5.94
C ILE A 127 -11.71 10.79 -4.88
N SER A 128 -12.82 10.12 -5.14
CA SER A 128 -13.41 9.14 -4.22
C SER A 128 -12.46 7.96 -4.01
N LEU A 129 -11.90 7.38 -5.06
CA LEU A 129 -10.92 6.29 -4.99
C LEU A 129 -9.66 6.70 -4.21
N ASP A 130 -9.14 7.89 -4.49
CA ASP A 130 -7.96 8.42 -3.79
C ASP A 130 -8.24 8.64 -2.30
N THR A 131 -9.45 9.09 -1.96
CA THR A 131 -9.90 9.24 -0.58
C THR A 131 -10.04 7.90 0.13
N TYR A 132 -10.63 6.90 -0.53
CA TYR A 132 -10.73 5.54 0.02
C TYR A 132 -9.35 4.93 0.28
N ILE A 133 -8.43 5.00 -0.69
CA ILE A 133 -7.06 4.49 -0.52
C ILE A 133 -6.34 5.17 0.65
N LYS A 134 -6.51 6.49 0.81
CA LYS A 134 -5.92 7.24 1.94
C LYS A 134 -6.56 6.94 3.29
N SER A 135 -7.81 6.47 3.31
CA SER A 135 -8.51 6.09 4.55
C SER A 135 -8.21 4.68 5.02
N ILE A 136 -7.61 3.83 4.19
CA ILE A 136 -7.19 2.48 4.57
C ILE A 136 -6.03 2.61 5.56
N PRO A 137 -6.16 2.06 6.79
CA PRO A 137 -5.03 2.00 7.70
C PRO A 137 -3.93 1.13 7.08
N GLY A 138 -2.70 1.66 7.01
CA GLY A 138 -1.57 0.96 6.41
C GLY A 138 -1.25 1.37 4.97
N GLY A 139 -0.52 0.52 4.28
CA GLY A 139 -0.08 0.71 2.91
C GLY A 139 -0.85 -0.14 1.91
N VAL A 140 -1.15 0.40 0.74
CA VAL A 140 -1.72 -0.38 -0.36
C VAL A 140 -0.65 -0.58 -1.42
N HIS A 141 -0.52 -1.81 -1.92
CA HIS A 141 0.28 -2.08 -3.11
C HIS A 141 -0.50 -2.91 -4.13
N HIS A 142 -0.15 -2.71 -5.40
CA HIS A 142 -0.69 -3.43 -6.52
C HIS A 142 0.46 -4.03 -7.32
N CYS A 143 0.43 -5.35 -7.52
CA CYS A 143 1.41 -6.08 -8.30
C CYS A 143 0.78 -6.77 -9.50
N VAL A 144 1.55 -6.88 -10.59
CA VAL A 144 1.23 -7.72 -11.76
C VAL A 144 2.07 -8.99 -11.67
N VAL A 145 1.43 -10.15 -11.91
CA VAL A 145 2.03 -11.46 -11.64
C VAL A 145 2.93 -11.96 -12.77
N GLU A 146 2.74 -11.51 -13.99
CA GLU A 146 3.41 -12.09 -15.17
C GLU A 146 4.39 -11.11 -15.84
N PRO A 147 5.59 -11.58 -16.23
CA PRO A 147 6.20 -12.91 -16.03
C PRO A 147 6.74 -13.13 -14.60
N GLU A 148 6.88 -12.11 -13.80
CA GLU A 148 7.32 -12.11 -12.41
C GLU A 148 6.44 -11.15 -11.60
N LEU A 149 6.39 -11.30 -10.28
CA LEU A 149 5.64 -10.42 -9.40
C LEU A 149 6.29 -9.03 -9.37
N ARG A 150 5.76 -8.11 -10.17
CA ARG A 150 6.22 -6.72 -10.25
C ARG A 150 5.24 -5.77 -9.59
N VAL A 151 5.78 -4.85 -8.82
CA VAL A 151 5.03 -3.73 -8.25
C VAL A 151 4.62 -2.79 -9.39
N TYR A 152 3.35 -2.45 -9.43
CA TYR A 152 2.76 -1.51 -10.39
C TYR A 152 2.34 -0.20 -9.73
N TYR A 153 1.95 -0.26 -8.45
CA TYR A 153 1.52 0.89 -7.69
C TYR A 153 1.77 0.68 -6.20
N VAL A 154 2.14 1.73 -5.51
CA VAL A 154 2.17 1.83 -4.05
C VAL A 154 1.48 3.10 -3.59
N SER A 155 0.73 3.02 -2.50
CA SER A 155 0.10 4.19 -1.88
C SER A 155 1.11 4.96 -1.02
N LYS A 156 0.72 6.18 -0.62
CA LYS A 156 1.51 6.95 0.33
C LYS A 156 1.71 6.19 1.65
N GLY A 157 0.68 5.51 2.18
CA GLY A 157 0.80 4.70 3.39
C GLY A 157 1.85 3.61 3.27
N PHE A 158 1.99 2.97 2.10
CA PHE A 158 3.06 2.01 1.86
C PHE A 158 4.45 2.68 1.92
N THR A 159 4.60 3.85 1.30
CA THR A 159 5.86 4.62 1.36
C THR A 159 6.16 5.07 2.78
N ASP A 160 5.15 5.47 3.56
CA ASP A 160 5.33 5.90 4.95
C ASP A 160 5.83 4.74 5.83
N ILE A 161 5.36 3.50 5.59
CA ILE A 161 5.81 2.29 6.30
C ILE A 161 7.21 1.87 5.86
N THR A 162 7.43 1.73 4.54
CA THR A 162 8.64 1.10 4.01
C THR A 162 9.79 2.07 3.75
N GLY A 163 9.46 3.36 3.55
CA GLY A 163 10.39 4.41 3.12
C GLY A 163 10.68 4.41 1.62
N TYR A 164 10.17 3.46 0.84
CA TYR A 164 10.41 3.37 -0.60
C TYR A 164 9.28 3.99 -1.41
N THR A 165 9.64 4.75 -2.45
CA THR A 165 8.73 5.16 -3.52
C THR A 165 8.66 4.10 -4.61
N MET A 166 7.70 4.24 -5.53
CA MET A 166 7.56 3.33 -6.67
C MET A 166 8.82 3.35 -7.57
N GLU A 167 9.36 4.55 -7.83
CA GLU A 167 10.54 4.77 -8.64
C GLU A 167 11.76 4.07 -8.04
N GLU A 168 11.94 4.17 -6.73
CA GLU A 168 13.04 3.55 -6.01
C GLU A 168 12.94 2.02 -5.98
N ILE A 169 11.73 1.48 -5.89
CA ILE A 169 11.51 0.02 -6.00
C ILE A 169 11.90 -0.47 -7.41
N ASP A 170 11.59 0.31 -8.44
CA ASP A 170 11.96 -0.04 -9.81
C ASP A 170 13.48 0.03 -10.02
N GLU A 171 14.13 1.08 -9.53
CA GLU A 171 15.58 1.28 -9.66
C GLU A 171 16.40 0.25 -8.86
N LEU A 172 16.06 0.02 -7.60
CA LEU A 172 16.86 -0.80 -6.68
C LEU A 172 16.59 -2.30 -6.81
N TYR A 173 15.34 -2.67 -7.10
CA TYR A 173 14.88 -4.05 -7.10
C TYR A 173 14.30 -4.50 -8.45
N ASN A 174 14.49 -3.70 -9.51
CA ASN A 174 13.94 -3.96 -10.84
C ASN A 174 12.40 -4.17 -10.79
N GLY A 175 11.73 -3.43 -9.92
CA GLY A 175 10.29 -3.52 -9.67
C GLY A 175 9.83 -4.78 -8.93
N LYS A 176 10.73 -5.64 -8.43
CA LYS A 176 10.35 -6.89 -7.77
C LYS A 176 10.02 -6.67 -6.30
N TYR A 177 8.82 -7.01 -5.91
CA TYR A 177 8.38 -6.90 -4.50
C TYR A 177 9.24 -7.75 -3.55
N THR A 178 9.69 -8.93 -3.99
CA THR A 178 10.54 -9.83 -3.20
C THR A 178 11.86 -9.21 -2.76
N GLY A 179 12.31 -8.13 -3.42
CA GLY A 179 13.50 -7.38 -3.03
C GLY A 179 13.36 -6.68 -1.68
N LEU A 180 12.14 -6.29 -1.30
CA LEU A 180 11.84 -5.65 -0.02
C LEU A 180 11.76 -6.65 1.12
N VAL A 181 11.46 -7.93 0.83
CA VAL A 181 11.25 -8.97 1.83
C VAL A 181 12.59 -9.37 2.46
N TYR A 182 12.62 -9.41 3.80
CA TYR A 182 13.78 -9.88 4.55
C TYR A 182 14.19 -11.30 4.09
N GLU A 183 15.48 -11.53 3.93
CA GLU A 183 16.00 -12.72 3.23
C GLU A 183 15.48 -14.04 3.79
N ALA A 184 15.46 -14.19 5.11
CA ALA A 184 14.99 -15.42 5.75
C ALA A 184 13.47 -15.67 5.55
N ASP A 185 12.69 -14.65 5.23
CA ASP A 185 11.22 -14.75 5.09
C ASP A 185 10.77 -14.87 3.62
N ARG A 186 11.71 -14.77 2.65
CA ARG A 186 11.39 -14.83 1.21
C ARG A 186 10.69 -16.13 0.81
N SER A 187 11.10 -17.26 1.37
CA SER A 187 10.47 -18.55 1.11
C SER A 187 9.00 -18.59 1.59
N THR A 188 8.73 -18.03 2.77
CA THR A 188 7.38 -17.91 3.35
C THR A 188 6.49 -17.02 2.49
N PHE A 189 7.01 -15.87 2.06
CA PHE A 189 6.30 -14.95 1.16
C PHE A 189 5.98 -15.60 -0.18
N VAL A 190 6.96 -16.24 -0.82
CA VAL A 190 6.76 -16.93 -2.12
C VAL A 190 5.71 -18.05 -2.00
N ALA A 191 5.76 -18.85 -0.93
CA ALA A 191 4.75 -19.89 -0.69
C ALA A 191 3.33 -19.30 -0.52
N ALA A 192 3.19 -18.12 0.11
CA ALA A 192 1.91 -17.42 0.22
C ALA A 192 1.40 -16.95 -1.15
N ILE A 193 2.27 -16.40 -2.01
CA ILE A 193 1.92 -16.03 -3.40
C ILE A 193 1.50 -17.25 -4.21
N GLU A 194 2.22 -18.37 -4.13
CA GLU A 194 1.86 -19.61 -4.83
C GLU A 194 0.50 -20.14 -4.36
N ARG A 195 0.23 -20.07 -3.04
CA ARG A 195 -1.07 -20.43 -2.48
C ARG A 195 -2.17 -19.53 -3.04
N LEU A 196 -2.00 -18.21 -3.04
CA LEU A 196 -2.93 -17.23 -3.59
C LEU A 196 -3.23 -17.52 -5.07
N LEU A 197 -2.19 -17.78 -5.86
CA LEU A 197 -2.31 -18.09 -7.29
C LEU A 197 -3.06 -19.41 -7.57
N ARG A 198 -2.92 -20.38 -6.68
CA ARG A 198 -3.58 -21.70 -6.80
C ARG A 198 -5.03 -21.67 -6.35
N THR A 199 -5.31 -21.00 -5.22
CA THR A 199 -6.65 -20.97 -4.62
C THR A 199 -7.54 -19.89 -5.18
N MET A 200 -6.94 -18.83 -5.77
CA MET A 200 -7.65 -17.62 -6.23
C MET A 200 -8.52 -17.00 -5.12
N SER A 201 -8.10 -17.15 -3.87
CA SER A 201 -8.80 -16.65 -2.69
C SER A 201 -7.87 -15.75 -1.87
N GLU A 202 -8.45 -14.88 -1.07
CA GLU A 202 -7.70 -14.02 -0.15
C GLU A 202 -6.67 -14.82 0.67
N THR A 203 -5.48 -14.25 0.82
CA THR A 203 -4.39 -14.82 1.59
C THR A 203 -3.78 -13.74 2.46
N VAL A 204 -3.68 -14.03 3.77
CA VAL A 204 -2.99 -13.17 4.72
C VAL A 204 -1.69 -13.85 5.13
N VAL A 205 -0.59 -13.11 5.12
CA VAL A 205 0.73 -13.59 5.53
C VAL A 205 1.46 -12.51 6.31
N SER A 206 2.16 -12.91 7.38
CA SER A 206 3.05 -12.01 8.12
C SER A 206 4.51 -12.36 7.80
N TYR A 207 5.31 -11.36 7.52
CA TYR A 207 6.73 -11.47 7.21
C TYR A 207 7.44 -10.16 7.51
N ARG A 208 8.76 -10.18 7.48
CA ARG A 208 9.59 -8.98 7.68
C ARG A 208 9.95 -8.35 6.33
N ILE A 209 9.97 -7.04 6.31
CA ILE A 209 10.54 -6.23 5.24
C ILE A 209 11.73 -5.44 5.77
N VAL A 210 12.65 -5.10 4.87
CA VAL A 210 13.76 -4.20 5.18
C VAL A 210 13.37 -2.80 4.68
N SER A 211 13.24 -1.84 5.59
CA SER A 211 12.94 -0.46 5.25
C SER A 211 14.12 0.18 4.50
N LYS A 212 13.89 1.30 3.85
CA LYS A 212 14.94 2.09 3.20
C LYS A 212 16.05 2.55 4.16
N ARG A 213 15.73 2.67 5.46
CA ARG A 213 16.69 3.01 6.52
C ARG A 213 17.49 1.82 7.02
N GLY A 214 17.14 0.61 6.59
CA GLY A 214 17.72 -0.64 7.05
C GLY A 214 17.01 -1.27 8.25
N ASP A 215 15.91 -0.67 8.74
CA ASP A 215 15.13 -1.22 9.84
C ASP A 215 14.35 -2.44 9.40
N ILE A 216 14.22 -3.43 10.28
CA ILE A 216 13.37 -4.60 10.05
C ILE A 216 11.98 -4.30 10.59
N ILE A 217 10.97 -4.32 9.70
CA ILE A 217 9.57 -4.04 10.00
C ILE A 217 8.76 -5.32 9.81
N TRP A 218 8.00 -5.74 10.82
CA TRP A 218 7.02 -6.79 10.68
C TRP A 218 5.77 -6.28 10.00
N VAL A 219 5.36 -6.95 8.95
CA VAL A 219 4.14 -6.58 8.22
C VAL A 219 3.15 -7.75 8.19
N SER A 220 1.87 -7.39 8.25
CA SER A 220 0.75 -8.28 7.88
C SER A 220 0.25 -7.85 6.52
N ASP A 221 0.34 -8.72 5.52
CA ASP A 221 -0.02 -8.45 4.14
C ASP A 221 -1.25 -9.28 3.75
N SER A 222 -2.38 -8.58 3.56
CA SER A 222 -3.64 -9.15 3.12
C SER A 222 -3.78 -8.97 1.62
N MET A 223 -3.65 -10.04 0.87
CA MET A 223 -3.58 -10.07 -0.59
C MET A 223 -4.82 -10.66 -1.21
N ASN A 224 -5.32 -10.01 -2.26
CA ASN A 224 -6.40 -10.52 -3.10
C ASN A 224 -5.98 -10.51 -4.58
N ILE A 225 -6.50 -11.45 -5.37
CA ILE A 225 -6.15 -11.61 -6.78
C ILE A 225 -7.35 -11.37 -7.69
N VAL A 226 -7.14 -10.58 -8.74
CA VAL A 226 -8.14 -10.24 -9.75
C VAL A 226 -7.57 -10.46 -11.14
N LYS A 227 -8.40 -10.91 -12.09
CA LYS A 227 -8.04 -10.99 -13.51
C LYS A 227 -8.60 -9.78 -14.26
N ASP A 228 -7.77 -9.15 -15.09
CA ASP A 228 -8.23 -8.11 -16.00
C ASP A 228 -9.01 -8.70 -17.20
N SER A 229 -9.54 -7.84 -18.06
CA SER A 229 -10.28 -8.23 -19.27
C SER A 229 -9.42 -8.99 -20.31
N LYS A 230 -8.09 -8.96 -20.18
CA LYS A 230 -7.13 -9.66 -21.03
C LYS A 230 -6.66 -10.97 -20.41
N GLY A 231 -7.08 -11.27 -19.17
CA GLY A 231 -6.68 -12.46 -18.43
C GLY A 231 -5.41 -12.30 -17.58
N ASN A 232 -4.77 -11.14 -17.57
CA ASN A 232 -3.60 -10.91 -16.71
C ASN A 232 -4.02 -10.92 -15.24
N ARG A 233 -3.16 -11.48 -14.39
CA ARG A 233 -3.41 -11.57 -12.94
C ARG A 233 -2.79 -10.39 -12.21
N HIS A 234 -3.61 -9.75 -11.40
CA HIS A 234 -3.26 -8.61 -10.57
C HIS A 234 -3.47 -8.95 -9.11
N ILE A 235 -2.50 -8.64 -8.26
CA ILE A 235 -2.60 -8.77 -6.81
C ILE A 235 -2.77 -7.38 -6.23
N PHE A 236 -3.87 -7.17 -5.51
CA PHE A 236 -4.12 -6.00 -4.69
C PHE A 236 -3.95 -6.39 -3.24
N ALA A 237 -3.19 -5.62 -2.50
CA ALA A 237 -2.87 -5.96 -1.13
C ALA A 237 -2.85 -4.74 -0.20
N VAL A 238 -3.16 -5.01 1.07
CA VAL A 238 -3.07 -4.07 2.17
C VAL A 238 -2.01 -4.56 3.14
N VAL A 239 -0.99 -3.75 3.34
CA VAL A 239 0.12 -3.99 4.26
C VAL A 239 -0.08 -3.18 5.53
N LEU A 240 -0.11 -3.84 6.67
CA LEU A 240 -0.14 -3.22 7.99
C LEU A 240 1.22 -3.42 8.67
N ASP A 241 1.77 -2.36 9.25
CA ASP A 241 2.89 -2.49 10.18
C ASP A 241 2.37 -3.09 11.48
N ILE A 242 2.90 -4.25 11.85
CA ILE A 242 2.56 -4.98 13.08
C ILE A 242 3.79 -5.13 13.99
N THR A 243 4.79 -4.25 13.85
CA THR A 243 6.04 -4.33 14.61
C THR A 243 5.79 -4.13 16.09
N ASP A 244 4.96 -3.15 16.46
CA ASP A 244 4.62 -2.88 17.86
C ASP A 244 3.82 -4.04 18.47
N GLU A 245 2.86 -4.61 17.75
CA GLU A 245 2.07 -5.76 18.17
C GLU A 245 2.96 -6.99 18.36
N LYS A 246 3.88 -7.25 17.44
CA LYS A 246 4.86 -8.33 17.54
C LYS A 246 5.80 -8.11 18.71
N SER A 247 6.37 -6.90 18.82
CA SER A 247 7.25 -6.53 19.93
C SER A 247 6.55 -6.68 21.28
N SER A 248 5.32 -6.18 21.40
CA SER A 248 4.50 -6.32 22.62
C SER A 248 4.14 -7.78 22.93
N ALA A 249 3.94 -8.61 21.90
CA ALA A 249 3.68 -10.04 22.06
C ALA A 249 4.93 -10.84 22.42
N GLU A 250 6.13 -10.36 22.09
CA GLU A 250 7.40 -11.07 22.27
C GLU A 250 8.19 -10.60 23.50
N THR A 251 7.91 -9.40 24.00
CA THR A 251 8.63 -8.84 25.17
C THR A 251 7.78 -8.89 26.45
N ASP A 252 8.47 -8.89 27.58
CA ASP A 252 7.86 -8.64 28.90
C ASP A 252 7.60 -7.13 29.08
N ALA A 253 6.37 -6.76 29.32
CA ALA A 253 5.92 -5.35 29.37
C ALA A 253 6.62 -4.50 30.44
N LEU A 254 7.09 -5.11 31.53
CA LEU A 254 7.79 -4.41 32.60
C LEU A 254 9.28 -4.22 32.31
N THR A 255 9.93 -5.26 31.80
CA THR A 255 11.39 -5.32 31.73
C THR A 255 11.95 -5.11 30.32
N GLY A 256 11.10 -5.19 29.28
CA GLY A 256 11.48 -4.98 27.87
C GLY A 256 12.39 -6.04 27.28
N ILE A 257 12.72 -7.14 27.99
CA ILE A 257 13.41 -8.32 27.44
C ILE A 257 12.39 -9.33 26.92
N LEU A 258 12.84 -10.40 26.28
CA LEU A 258 11.94 -11.43 25.75
C LEU A 258 11.08 -12.03 26.88
N ASN A 259 9.79 -12.21 26.57
CA ASN A 259 8.90 -12.99 27.44
C ASN A 259 9.18 -14.49 27.26
N LYS A 260 8.58 -15.34 28.09
CA LYS A 260 8.75 -16.79 28.07
C LYS A 260 8.52 -17.43 26.71
N GLY A 261 7.47 -16.99 25.99
CA GLY A 261 7.12 -17.55 24.69
C GLY A 261 8.18 -17.25 23.64
N ALA A 262 8.58 -15.99 23.54
CA ALA A 262 9.58 -15.53 22.58
C ALA A 262 10.97 -16.07 22.92
N PHE A 263 11.35 -16.12 24.20
CA PHE A 263 12.62 -16.72 24.64
C PHE A 263 12.71 -18.18 24.18
N ASN A 264 11.71 -19.00 24.52
CA ASN A 264 11.69 -20.42 24.16
C ASN A 264 11.72 -20.63 22.64
N PHE A 265 11.00 -19.80 21.88
CA PHE A 265 11.00 -19.86 20.42
C PHE A 265 12.40 -19.58 19.86
N ASN A 266 13.02 -18.47 20.26
CA ASN A 266 14.33 -18.07 19.78
C ASN A 266 15.42 -19.09 20.11
N VAL A 267 15.37 -19.66 21.32
CA VAL A 267 16.31 -20.70 21.74
C VAL A 267 16.17 -21.98 20.91
N ARG A 268 14.93 -22.44 20.70
CA ARG A 268 14.68 -23.65 19.89
C ARG A 268 15.11 -23.47 18.43
N GLU A 269 14.83 -22.31 17.84
CA GLU A 269 15.26 -22.00 16.48
C GLU A 269 16.78 -21.94 16.38
N TYR A 270 17.46 -21.30 17.35
CA TYR A 270 18.91 -21.29 17.38
C TYR A 270 19.50 -22.71 17.47
N MET A 271 19.05 -23.52 18.43
CA MET A 271 19.50 -24.91 18.60
C MET A 271 19.29 -25.75 17.35
N LYS A 272 18.16 -25.58 16.65
CA LYS A 272 17.83 -26.30 15.42
C LYS A 272 18.79 -25.94 14.26
N LEU A 273 19.17 -24.67 14.15
CA LEU A 273 20.01 -24.19 13.05
C LEU A 273 21.51 -24.45 13.30
N HIS A 274 21.93 -24.65 14.56
CA HIS A 274 23.34 -24.73 14.96
C HIS A 274 23.63 -26.04 15.71
N ALA A 275 23.12 -27.18 15.23
CA ALA A 275 23.12 -28.47 15.91
C ALA A 275 24.53 -28.94 16.39
N ASP A 276 25.60 -28.52 15.73
CA ASP A 276 26.98 -28.89 16.05
C ASP A 276 27.63 -27.99 17.11
N GLU A 277 26.97 -26.87 17.48
CA GLU A 277 27.51 -25.92 18.46
C GLU A 277 27.15 -26.29 19.91
N HIS A 278 27.90 -25.72 20.84
CA HIS A 278 27.60 -25.81 22.26
C HIS A 278 27.02 -24.50 22.77
N ILE A 279 26.13 -24.62 23.73
CA ILE A 279 25.41 -23.51 24.38
C ILE A 279 25.59 -23.61 25.90
N ALA A 280 25.41 -22.47 26.57
CA ALA A 280 25.15 -22.45 28.00
C ALA A 280 23.77 -21.89 28.29
N LEU A 281 22.96 -22.59 29.06
CA LEU A 281 21.67 -22.13 29.52
C LEU A 281 21.76 -21.81 31.01
N PHE A 282 21.44 -20.56 31.36
CA PHE A 282 21.36 -20.07 32.73
C PHE A 282 19.88 -19.92 33.11
N MET A 283 19.53 -20.41 34.29
CA MET A 283 18.26 -20.18 34.96
C MET A 283 18.52 -19.37 36.22
N ILE A 284 17.80 -18.29 36.42
CA ILE A 284 18.06 -17.33 37.49
C ILE A 284 16.72 -17.02 38.18
N ASP A 285 16.70 -17.10 39.52
CA ASP A 285 15.54 -16.80 40.37
C ASP A 285 15.98 -15.83 41.48
N LEU A 286 15.17 -14.78 41.73
CA LEU A 286 15.48 -13.77 42.73
C LEU A 286 15.19 -14.29 44.15
N ASN A 287 16.21 -14.34 44.99
CA ASN A 287 16.04 -14.80 46.38
C ASN A 287 15.18 -13.84 47.19
N TYR A 288 14.18 -14.37 47.86
CA TYR A 288 13.28 -13.63 48.77
C TYR A 288 12.52 -12.49 48.11
N PHE A 289 12.29 -12.54 46.79
CA PHE A 289 11.61 -11.50 46.05
C PHE A 289 10.17 -11.20 46.60
N LYS A 290 9.47 -12.24 47.07
CA LYS A 290 8.17 -12.06 47.68
C LYS A 290 8.27 -11.18 48.95
N GLU A 291 9.31 -11.35 49.80
CA GLU A 291 9.52 -10.52 50.99
C GLU A 291 9.75 -9.04 50.62
N VAL A 292 10.39 -8.78 49.47
CA VAL A 292 10.55 -7.41 48.96
C VAL A 292 9.20 -6.81 48.61
N ASN A 293 8.35 -7.53 47.89
CA ASN A 293 7.01 -7.08 47.57
C ASN A 293 6.15 -6.85 48.82
N ASP A 294 6.16 -7.79 49.73
CA ASP A 294 5.34 -7.74 50.96
C ASP A 294 5.77 -6.59 51.89
N LYS A 295 7.07 -6.27 51.98
CA LYS A 295 7.59 -5.25 52.87
C LYS A 295 7.70 -3.86 52.26
N TYR A 296 8.09 -3.77 50.97
CA TYR A 296 8.39 -2.50 50.31
C TYR A 296 7.39 -2.14 49.18
N GLY A 297 6.41 -3.01 48.96
CA GLY A 297 5.38 -2.84 47.93
C GLY A 297 5.82 -3.27 46.52
N HIS A 298 4.82 -3.51 45.68
CA HIS A 298 5.04 -4.01 44.27
C HIS A 298 5.89 -3.06 43.43
N HIS A 299 5.81 -1.74 43.64
CA HIS A 299 6.66 -0.79 42.92
C HIS A 299 8.16 -1.01 43.17
N SER A 300 8.52 -1.36 44.42
CA SER A 300 9.92 -1.73 44.74
C SER A 300 10.32 -3.06 44.08
N GLY A 301 9.40 -4.03 44.02
CA GLY A 301 9.61 -5.27 43.29
C GLY A 301 9.82 -5.03 41.81
N ASP A 302 8.99 -4.20 41.17
CA ASP A 302 9.14 -3.82 39.76
C ASP A 302 10.50 -3.17 39.48
N THR A 303 10.95 -2.28 40.40
CA THR A 303 12.28 -1.66 40.31
C THR A 303 13.40 -2.70 40.36
N ILE A 304 13.30 -3.70 41.25
CA ILE A 304 14.28 -4.79 41.35
C ILE A 304 14.28 -5.65 40.06
N LEU A 305 13.13 -5.94 39.48
CA LEU A 305 13.04 -6.69 38.22
C LEU A 305 13.73 -5.94 37.07
N ILE A 306 13.53 -4.62 36.97
CA ILE A 306 14.19 -3.78 35.97
C ILE A 306 15.72 -3.76 36.21
N LYS A 307 16.16 -3.52 37.47
CA LYS A 307 17.60 -3.57 37.82
C LYS A 307 18.22 -4.96 37.58
N THR A 308 17.45 -6.04 37.70
CA THR A 308 17.90 -7.39 37.33
C THR A 308 18.27 -7.49 35.87
N VAL A 309 17.40 -6.95 34.98
CA VAL A 309 17.68 -6.95 33.54
C VAL A 309 18.91 -6.10 33.22
N GLU A 310 19.04 -4.92 33.79
CA GLU A 310 20.21 -4.06 33.63
C GLU A 310 21.48 -4.80 34.03
N TYR A 311 21.45 -5.48 35.18
CA TYR A 311 22.52 -6.28 35.67
C TYR A 311 22.88 -7.45 34.73
N LEU A 312 21.86 -8.21 34.27
CA LEU A 312 22.09 -9.34 33.36
C LEU A 312 22.66 -8.86 32.03
N LYS A 313 22.13 -7.79 31.44
CA LYS A 313 22.71 -7.20 30.22
C LYS A 313 24.16 -6.81 30.38
N ALA A 314 24.55 -6.23 31.54
CA ALA A 314 25.94 -5.87 31.82
C ALA A 314 26.83 -7.09 32.09
N ALA A 315 26.31 -8.11 32.78
CA ALA A 315 27.07 -9.32 33.10
C ALA A 315 27.40 -10.16 31.86
N PHE A 316 26.53 -10.16 30.86
CA PHE A 316 26.64 -10.91 29.59
C PHE A 316 26.98 -10.01 28.40
N VAL A 317 27.49 -8.79 28.61
CA VAL A 317 27.76 -7.80 27.54
C VAL A 317 28.78 -8.31 26.51
N ASP A 318 29.73 -9.13 26.94
CA ASP A 318 30.79 -9.69 26.08
C ASP A 318 30.37 -11.00 25.39
N GLU A 319 29.15 -11.48 25.68
CA GLU A 319 28.63 -12.75 25.17
C GLU A 319 27.53 -12.54 24.13
N ASP A 320 27.48 -13.40 23.12
CA ASP A 320 26.28 -13.46 22.25
C ASP A 320 25.17 -14.21 22.99
N ALA A 321 24.31 -13.46 23.69
CA ALA A 321 23.33 -13.99 24.60
C ALA A 321 21.92 -13.58 24.28
N ILE A 322 20.96 -14.50 24.48
CA ILE A 322 19.52 -14.26 24.46
C ILE A 322 19.05 -14.19 25.90
N ILE A 323 18.38 -13.10 26.31
CA ILE A 323 17.90 -12.87 27.68
C ILE A 323 16.38 -12.81 27.67
N GLY A 324 15.72 -13.54 28.58
CA GLY A 324 14.27 -13.55 28.72
C GLY A 324 13.81 -13.65 30.17
N ARG A 325 12.59 -13.13 30.43
CA ARG A 325 11.85 -13.30 31.68
C ARG A 325 10.81 -14.40 31.50
N VAL A 326 10.94 -15.49 32.25
CA VAL A 326 10.15 -16.71 32.06
C VAL A 326 9.13 -16.96 33.16
N GLY A 327 9.22 -16.22 34.25
CA GLY A 327 8.32 -16.26 35.40
C GLY A 327 8.19 -14.90 36.08
N GLY A 328 7.56 -14.84 37.24
CA GLY A 328 7.43 -13.60 38.01
C GLY A 328 8.79 -12.98 38.38
N ASP A 329 9.65 -13.78 38.98
CA ASP A 329 11.00 -13.45 39.45
C ASP A 329 12.09 -14.35 38.80
N GLU A 330 11.71 -15.06 37.71
CA GLU A 330 12.56 -16.01 37.01
C GLU A 330 13.04 -15.45 35.66
N PHE A 331 14.33 -15.54 35.43
CA PHE A 331 15.00 -15.10 34.22
C PHE A 331 15.80 -16.24 33.60
N MET A 332 15.94 -16.20 32.28
CA MET A 332 16.82 -17.13 31.55
C MET A 332 17.76 -16.39 30.65
N VAL A 333 18.98 -16.93 30.51
CA VAL A 333 19.96 -16.45 29.56
C VAL A 333 20.52 -17.65 28.79
N LEU A 334 20.43 -17.62 27.47
CA LEU A 334 21.14 -18.52 26.58
C LEU A 334 22.41 -17.82 26.08
N VAL A 335 23.57 -18.40 26.32
CA VAL A 335 24.84 -17.98 25.71
C VAL A 335 25.15 -18.92 24.55
N LYS A 336 25.40 -18.34 23.38
CA LYS A 336 25.65 -19.06 22.13
C LYS A 336 27.13 -19.41 21.99
N SER A 337 27.44 -20.43 21.18
CA SER A 337 28.81 -20.78 20.72
C SER A 337 29.83 -20.88 21.83
N VAL A 338 29.48 -21.51 22.97
CA VAL A 338 30.32 -21.61 24.13
C VAL A 338 31.44 -22.66 23.94
N ILE A 339 32.65 -22.32 24.32
CA ILE A 339 33.83 -23.12 24.01
C ILE A 339 34.00 -24.32 24.97
N SER A 340 33.68 -24.17 26.27
CA SER A 340 33.90 -25.20 27.28
C SER A 340 33.00 -25.03 28.51
N GLU A 341 32.84 -26.12 29.26
CA GLU A 341 32.12 -26.11 30.54
C GLU A 341 32.85 -25.24 31.60
N ASP A 342 34.16 -25.18 31.57
CA ASP A 342 34.92 -24.31 32.49
C ASP A 342 34.61 -22.82 32.26
N ALA A 343 34.43 -22.41 30.98
CA ALA A 343 34.02 -21.04 30.65
C ALA A 343 32.61 -20.74 31.21
N VAL A 344 31.67 -21.69 31.11
CA VAL A 344 30.34 -21.57 31.69
C VAL A 344 30.39 -21.40 33.22
N MET A 345 31.20 -22.21 33.89
CA MET A 345 31.35 -22.14 35.36
C MET A 345 32.02 -20.84 35.81
N ALA A 346 32.99 -20.33 35.05
CA ALA A 346 33.60 -19.01 35.31
C ALA A 346 32.59 -17.89 35.16
N LEU A 347 31.75 -17.93 34.10
CA LEU A 347 30.68 -16.95 33.85
C LEU A 347 29.59 -17.03 34.92
N LYS A 348 29.17 -18.25 35.32
CA LYS A 348 28.25 -18.45 36.46
C LYS A 348 28.79 -17.76 37.72
N LYS A 349 30.03 -17.98 38.05
CA LYS A 349 30.68 -17.39 39.23
C LYS A 349 30.67 -15.85 39.13
N LYS A 350 31.08 -15.29 37.96
CA LYS A 350 31.05 -13.84 37.71
C LYS A 350 29.64 -13.25 37.96
N VAL A 351 28.60 -13.92 37.43
CA VAL A 351 27.21 -13.51 37.61
C VAL A 351 26.79 -13.62 39.07
N GLN A 352 27.06 -14.73 39.75
CA GLN A 352 26.59 -15.00 41.12
C GLN A 352 27.25 -14.12 42.16
N ASP A 353 28.57 -13.91 42.09
CA ASP A 353 29.36 -13.16 43.08
C ASP A 353 28.95 -11.66 43.09
N ASN A 354 28.57 -11.11 41.97
CA ASN A 354 28.22 -9.69 41.83
C ASN A 354 26.70 -9.42 41.86
N PHE A 355 25.86 -10.45 42.00
CA PHE A 355 24.40 -10.29 41.98
C PHE A 355 23.88 -9.78 43.33
N ARG A 356 24.00 -8.47 43.55
CA ARG A 356 23.58 -7.77 44.78
C ARG A 356 22.89 -6.48 44.43
N LEU A 357 21.59 -6.57 44.15
CA LEU A 357 20.77 -5.43 43.73
C LEU A 357 20.21 -4.66 44.91
N ARG A 358 20.21 -3.34 44.85
CA ARG A 358 19.63 -2.43 45.85
C ARG A 358 18.79 -1.35 45.20
N ILE A 359 17.87 -0.77 45.98
CA ILE A 359 17.18 0.46 45.63
C ILE A 359 17.81 1.57 46.50
N ASP A 360 18.58 2.43 45.85
CA ASP A 360 19.41 3.44 46.54
C ASP A 360 18.58 4.50 47.24
N ASP A 361 17.37 4.79 46.74
CA ASP A 361 16.44 5.79 47.31
C ASP A 361 15.68 5.30 48.53
N ILE A 362 15.82 4.00 48.89
CA ILE A 362 15.17 3.45 50.08
C ILE A 362 16.26 3.18 51.17
N PRO A 363 16.27 3.91 52.28
CA PRO A 363 17.18 3.67 53.35
C PRO A 363 17.10 2.23 53.89
N ASP A 364 18.25 1.61 54.13
CA ASP A 364 18.38 0.24 54.65
C ASP A 364 17.73 -0.86 53.79
N PHE A 365 17.53 -0.61 52.47
CA PHE A 365 17.04 -1.64 51.56
C PHE A 365 18.04 -2.82 51.50
N PRO A 366 17.59 -4.05 51.79
CA PRO A 366 18.49 -5.21 51.78
C PRO A 366 18.93 -5.54 50.36
N PRO A 367 20.16 -6.00 50.17
CA PRO A 367 20.61 -6.47 48.84
C PRO A 367 19.82 -7.70 48.44
N VAL A 368 19.22 -7.63 47.24
CA VAL A 368 18.56 -8.78 46.61
C VAL A 368 19.59 -9.53 45.78
N SER A 369 19.70 -10.84 46.01
CA SER A 369 20.56 -11.74 45.27
C SER A 369 19.74 -12.68 44.38
N GLY A 370 20.41 -13.34 43.45
CA GLY A 370 19.79 -14.37 42.62
C GLY A 370 20.45 -15.73 42.82
N SER A 371 19.64 -16.78 42.81
CA SER A 371 20.10 -18.16 42.65
C SER A 371 20.33 -18.47 41.17
N VAL A 372 21.53 -18.91 40.79
CA VAL A 372 21.94 -19.09 39.40
C VAL A 372 22.25 -20.54 39.13
N GLY A 373 21.39 -21.24 38.41
CA GLY A 373 21.67 -22.55 37.79
C GLY A 373 22.26 -22.36 36.41
N CYS A 374 23.17 -23.19 35.99
CA CYS A 374 23.64 -23.21 34.61
C CYS A 374 24.00 -24.61 34.16
N ILE A 375 23.92 -24.83 32.86
CA ILE A 375 24.34 -26.07 32.21
C ILE A 375 25.08 -25.75 30.93
N PHE A 376 26.03 -26.64 30.60
CA PHE A 376 26.65 -26.74 29.30
C PHE A 376 25.97 -27.87 28.52
N ALA A 377 25.56 -27.60 27.26
CA ALA A 377 24.80 -28.53 26.43
C ALA A 377 25.17 -28.36 24.94
N LYS A 378 24.86 -29.37 24.15
CA LYS A 378 24.89 -29.26 22.68
C LYS A 378 23.54 -28.73 22.15
N CYS A 379 23.59 -27.99 21.06
CA CYS A 379 22.36 -27.60 20.36
C CYS A 379 21.56 -28.80 19.81
N SER A 380 22.19 -29.94 19.59
CA SER A 380 21.51 -31.21 19.22
C SER A 380 20.75 -31.87 20.36
N ASP A 381 20.96 -31.44 21.62
CA ASP A 381 20.22 -31.98 22.75
C ASP A 381 18.76 -31.55 22.72
N ASP A 382 17.86 -32.35 23.35
CA ASP A 382 16.45 -31.97 23.45
C ASP A 382 16.28 -30.75 24.38
N PHE A 383 15.60 -29.72 23.89
CA PHE A 383 15.40 -28.47 24.62
C PHE A 383 14.77 -28.66 26.00
N GLU A 384 13.71 -29.51 26.10
CA GLU A 384 13.04 -29.77 27.38
C GLU A 384 13.97 -30.42 28.41
N THR A 385 14.85 -31.26 27.93
CA THR A 385 15.90 -31.89 28.78
C THR A 385 16.93 -30.86 29.23
N VAL A 386 17.35 -29.98 28.32
CA VAL A 386 18.28 -28.88 28.61
C VAL A 386 17.66 -27.93 29.64
N PHE A 387 16.43 -27.51 29.40
CA PHE A 387 15.68 -26.62 30.30
C PHE A 387 15.58 -27.24 31.73
N ARG A 388 15.09 -28.48 31.85
CA ARG A 388 14.93 -29.17 33.14
C ARG A 388 16.22 -29.30 33.92
N ARG A 389 17.35 -29.54 33.23
CA ARG A 389 18.68 -29.62 33.90
C ARG A 389 19.09 -28.24 34.45
N ALA A 390 18.85 -27.16 33.72
CA ALA A 390 19.15 -25.81 34.19
C ALA A 390 18.28 -25.43 35.40
N ASP A 391 16.99 -25.75 35.33
CA ASP A 391 16.02 -25.53 36.41
C ASP A 391 16.42 -26.27 37.69
N ASN A 392 16.73 -27.55 37.61
CA ASN A 392 17.24 -28.33 38.75
C ASN A 392 18.51 -27.71 39.35
N ALA A 393 19.47 -27.30 38.52
CA ALA A 393 20.69 -26.66 38.97
C ALA A 393 20.44 -25.33 39.72
N MET A 394 19.43 -24.56 39.29
CA MET A 394 19.01 -23.34 39.96
C MET A 394 18.33 -23.65 41.29
N TYR A 395 17.46 -24.66 41.32
CA TYR A 395 16.78 -25.06 42.55
C TYR A 395 17.76 -25.52 43.64
N ASP A 396 18.80 -26.32 43.29
CA ASP A 396 19.87 -26.71 44.20
C ASP A 396 20.62 -25.51 44.80
N GLU A 397 20.88 -24.47 44.02
CA GLU A 397 21.48 -23.21 44.51
C GLU A 397 20.52 -22.44 45.41
N LYS A 398 19.25 -22.41 45.11
CA LYS A 398 18.22 -21.75 45.92
C LYS A 398 18.10 -22.40 47.30
N ASP A 399 18.11 -23.73 47.35
CA ASP A 399 18.14 -24.48 48.62
C ASP A 399 19.39 -24.20 49.48
N ARG A 400 20.58 -24.10 48.85
CA ARG A 400 21.79 -23.71 49.53
C ARG A 400 21.72 -22.27 50.09
N ALA A 401 21.22 -21.33 49.31
CA ALA A 401 21.05 -19.96 49.74
C ALA A 401 20.09 -19.84 50.93
N HIS A 402 19.00 -20.62 50.93
CA HIS A 402 18.05 -20.67 52.05
C HIS A 402 18.61 -21.34 53.30
N ALA A 403 19.48 -22.36 53.15
CA ALA A 403 20.11 -23.03 54.29
C ALA A 403 21.13 -22.13 55.00
N LEU A 404 21.81 -21.23 54.26
CA LEU A 404 22.80 -20.30 54.83
C LEU A 404 22.17 -19.14 55.64
N ARG A 405 20.89 -18.91 55.51
CA ARG A 405 20.15 -17.85 56.24
C ARG A 405 19.54 -18.34 57.57
N LYS A 406 19.40 -19.67 57.75
CA LYS A 406 18.95 -20.27 59.01
C LYS A 406 20.13 -20.39 59.99
#